data_b0aa74616cf0e79bb8ec7b745d1ddbbc
#
_entry.id   b0aa74616cf0e79bb8ec7b745d1ddbbc
#
_cell.length_a   1.000
_cell.length_b   1.000
_cell.length_c   1.000
_cell.angle_alpha   90.00
_cell.angle_beta   90.00
_cell.angle_gamma   90.00
#
_symmetry.space_group_name_H-M   'P 1'
#
loop_
_entity.id
_entity.type
_entity.pdbx_description
1 polymer ?
#
loop_
_entity_poly.entity_id
_entity_poly.type
_entity_poly.pdbx_seq_one_letter_code
_entity_poly.pdbx_strand_id
1 'polypeptide(L)'
;MIITSNKNFGLLLSIVCVLGLVACGGGGGGGGGGGDFMPVEPTGLTYAGVTSPAVIDSNNAAELASDAFIGGETGSNLGMFSSVADAQSTIERKIKLYEVVQLFDGALHKIDFSNHRGDLLAVKTEQDTVIGDCGGSASYTVEMNDLNGTFTGLMTFNDYCNGNTFISGTAGFYGQVTVDASEFLYFNLSIDMINLTSGDQSYVIDGDVSVDVERPSSTATVDMLMKDSSGEVFWVKDYTLTIFEGVDYTDVDISGRFYHPTYGYVDLSTILPVRIFYIDQWPSFGELQIVGEDGTKARLLAIDKNLCRIMVDTNGDGTYNFETDDISWSDF
;
A
#
# COMPACT_ATOMS: atom_id res chain seq x y z
N MET A 1 -34.03 11.54 16.45
CA MET A 1 -33.30 11.34 15.20
C MET A 1 -31.85 11.15 15.60
N ILE A 2 -31.45 9.90 15.77
CA ILE A 2 -30.14 9.53 16.31
C ILE A 2 -29.24 9.36 15.08
N ILE A 3 -28.26 10.24 14.92
CA ILE A 3 -27.22 10.13 13.91
C ILE A 3 -26.22 9.13 14.46
N THR A 4 -26.26 7.92 13.94
CA THR A 4 -25.20 6.94 14.18
C THR A 4 -23.98 7.35 13.32
N SER A 5 -23.00 7.93 13.98
CA SER A 5 -21.66 8.17 13.43
C SER A 5 -21.06 6.82 12.97
N ASN A 6 -20.73 6.76 11.70
CA ASN A 6 -20.16 5.57 11.06
C ASN A 6 -18.73 5.34 11.58
N LYS A 7 -18.49 4.18 12.18
CA LYS A 7 -17.30 3.84 12.96
C LYS A 7 -16.12 3.28 12.11
N ASN A 8 -16.03 3.66 10.86
CA ASN A 8 -15.00 3.09 9.99
C ASN A 8 -13.62 3.81 10.07
N PHE A 9 -13.56 4.88 10.86
CA PHE A 9 -12.31 5.59 11.19
C PHE A 9 -11.44 4.85 12.24
N GLY A 10 -11.93 3.70 12.70
CA GLY A 10 -11.39 3.02 13.87
C GLY A 10 -10.27 2.02 13.63
N LEU A 11 -9.90 1.70 12.40
CA LEU A 11 -9.12 0.49 12.18
C LEU A 11 -7.63 0.67 12.51
N LEU A 12 -6.98 1.68 11.99
CA LEU A 12 -5.63 2.07 12.44
C LEU A 12 -5.64 2.56 13.90
N LEU A 13 -6.68 3.34 14.26
CA LEU A 13 -6.85 3.79 15.63
C LEU A 13 -7.07 2.61 16.61
N SER A 14 -7.66 1.51 16.14
CA SER A 14 -7.88 0.32 16.98
C SER A 14 -6.60 -0.45 17.26
N ILE A 15 -5.68 -0.58 16.29
CA ILE A 15 -4.36 -1.19 16.53
C ILE A 15 -3.58 -0.34 17.56
N VAL A 16 -3.64 0.97 17.42
CA VAL A 16 -2.95 1.91 18.31
C VAL A 16 -3.55 1.89 19.73
N CYS A 17 -4.88 1.82 19.87
CA CYS A 17 -5.50 1.75 21.21
C CYS A 17 -5.14 0.48 21.97
N VAL A 18 -4.79 -0.60 21.27
CA VAL A 18 -4.37 -1.86 21.90
C VAL A 18 -2.91 -1.80 22.33
N LEU A 19 -2.04 -1.10 21.58
CA LEU A 19 -0.64 -0.90 21.96
C LEU A 19 -0.46 0.10 23.13
N GLY A 20 -1.43 0.96 23.41
CA GLY A 20 -1.36 2.03 24.40
C GLY A 20 -1.52 1.65 25.86
N LEU A 21 -1.66 0.37 26.20
CA LEU A 21 -1.95 -0.03 27.57
C LEU A 21 -0.73 -0.51 28.38
N VAL A 22 0.50 -0.35 27.88
CA VAL A 22 1.70 -0.84 28.53
C VAL A 22 2.77 0.23 28.74
N ALA A 23 2.43 1.33 29.37
CA ALA A 23 3.42 2.30 29.84
C ALA A 23 3.26 2.52 31.34
N CYS A 24 4.07 1.87 32.13
CA CYS A 24 4.65 2.46 33.34
C CYS A 24 5.73 1.58 33.97
N GLY A 25 6.97 2.07 34.05
CA GLY A 25 7.85 1.83 35.17
C GLY A 25 9.17 1.12 34.95
N GLY A 26 10.24 1.89 34.69
CA GLY A 26 11.44 2.00 35.51
C GLY A 26 12.53 0.93 35.49
N GLY A 27 13.64 1.27 34.84
CA GLY A 27 14.96 1.22 35.47
C GLY A 27 15.81 -0.03 35.37
N GLY A 28 16.96 0.08 34.67
CA GLY A 28 18.19 -0.57 35.11
C GLY A 28 18.91 -1.50 34.14
N GLY A 29 19.86 -0.97 33.44
CA GLY A 29 21.20 -1.41 33.13
C GLY A 29 21.50 -2.81 32.66
N GLY A 30 22.16 -2.90 31.49
CA GLY A 30 23.05 -4.00 31.20
C GLY A 30 23.09 -4.49 29.77
N GLY A 31 24.03 -3.95 29.03
CA GLY A 31 24.92 -4.61 28.10
C GLY A 31 24.44 -5.53 27.00
N GLY A 32 24.56 -5.06 25.76
CA GLY A 32 25.27 -5.76 24.74
C GLY A 32 24.53 -6.84 23.98
N GLY A 33 24.20 -6.54 22.78
CA GLY A 33 23.88 -7.50 21.76
C GLY A 33 22.96 -6.90 20.73
N GLY A 34 23.40 -5.80 20.10
CA GLY A 34 22.84 -5.38 18.83
C GLY A 34 23.13 -6.48 17.82
N GLY A 35 22.19 -7.37 17.62
CA GLY A 35 22.16 -8.14 16.41
C GLY A 35 21.88 -7.14 15.30
N ASP A 36 22.92 -6.75 14.58
CA ASP A 36 22.76 -6.15 13.27
C ASP A 36 21.90 -7.14 12.48
N PHE A 37 20.62 -6.80 12.31
CA PHE A 37 19.84 -7.35 11.22
C PHE A 37 20.55 -6.85 9.96
N MET A 38 21.49 -7.66 9.47
CA MET A 38 21.99 -7.49 8.11
C MET A 38 20.74 -7.51 7.22
N PRO A 39 20.54 -6.51 6.35
CA PRO A 39 19.60 -6.64 5.27
C PRO A 39 19.98 -7.92 4.56
N VAL A 40 19.08 -8.90 4.56
CA VAL A 40 19.23 -10.09 3.71
C VAL A 40 19.32 -9.52 2.29
N GLU A 41 20.44 -9.78 1.61
CA GLU A 41 20.56 -9.46 0.18
C GLU A 41 19.31 -10.03 -0.49
N PRO A 42 18.49 -9.21 -1.17
CA PRO A 42 17.24 -9.67 -1.72
C PRO A 42 17.54 -10.79 -2.72
N THR A 43 17.21 -12.02 -2.34
CA THR A 43 17.09 -13.15 -3.27
C THR A 43 15.84 -12.98 -4.13
N GLY A 44 15.29 -11.77 -4.14
CA GLY A 44 13.99 -11.34 -4.57
C GLY A 44 13.81 -11.21 -6.08
N LEU A 45 12.68 -10.63 -6.45
CA LEU A 45 12.36 -10.31 -7.83
C LEU A 45 13.42 -9.34 -8.41
N THR A 46 13.72 -9.52 -9.69
CA THR A 46 14.54 -8.58 -10.44
C THR A 46 13.76 -8.08 -11.64
N TYR A 47 13.79 -6.77 -11.86
CA TYR A 47 13.25 -6.21 -13.07
C TYR A 47 14.15 -6.51 -14.25
N ALA A 48 13.61 -7.15 -15.28
CA ALA A 48 14.34 -7.52 -16.50
C ALA A 48 13.72 -6.90 -17.77
N GLY A 49 12.76 -6.00 -17.62
CA GLY A 49 12.10 -5.31 -18.71
C GLY A 49 12.92 -4.16 -19.29
N VAL A 50 12.25 -3.33 -20.10
CA VAL A 50 12.84 -2.16 -20.75
C VAL A 50 13.14 -1.06 -19.72
N THR A 51 14.38 -0.56 -19.70
CA THR A 51 14.82 0.47 -18.74
C THR A 51 14.99 1.87 -19.34
N SER A 52 14.72 2.04 -20.64
CA SER A 52 14.61 3.36 -21.29
C SER A 52 13.24 4.00 -21.03
N PRO A 53 13.11 5.34 -21.19
CA PRO A 53 11.79 5.97 -21.15
C PRO A 53 10.87 5.37 -22.21
N ALA A 54 9.57 5.28 -21.89
CA ALA A 54 8.55 4.81 -22.83
C ALA A 54 8.18 5.93 -23.82
N VAL A 55 8.04 5.63 -25.10
CA VAL A 55 7.34 6.52 -26.04
C VAL A 55 5.85 6.34 -25.81
N ILE A 56 5.15 7.40 -25.39
CA ILE A 56 3.71 7.35 -25.16
C ILE A 56 2.98 7.70 -26.46
N ASP A 57 2.12 6.81 -26.92
CA ASP A 57 1.30 7.00 -28.11
C ASP A 57 -0.18 6.63 -27.85
N SER A 58 -1.02 6.73 -28.88
CA SER A 58 -2.46 6.40 -28.76
C SER A 58 -2.77 4.93 -28.49
N ASN A 59 -1.80 4.02 -28.67
CA ASN A 59 -2.03 2.59 -28.50
C ASN A 59 -1.68 2.11 -27.07
N ASN A 60 -0.67 2.73 -26.43
CA ASN A 60 -0.17 2.30 -25.12
C ASN A 60 -0.52 3.25 -23.97
N ALA A 61 -0.99 4.49 -24.27
CA ALA A 61 -1.22 5.48 -23.23
C ALA A 61 -2.22 5.06 -22.17
N ALA A 62 -3.28 4.34 -22.56
CA ALA A 62 -4.30 3.87 -21.62
C ALA A 62 -3.73 2.82 -20.67
N GLU A 63 -3.00 1.84 -21.20
CA GLU A 63 -2.36 0.78 -20.41
C GLU A 63 -1.30 1.37 -19.47
N LEU A 64 -0.40 2.23 -19.98
CA LEU A 64 0.63 2.86 -19.15
C LEU A 64 0.04 3.76 -18.05
N ALA A 65 -1.02 4.54 -18.36
CA ALA A 65 -1.68 5.38 -17.37
C ALA A 65 -2.42 4.56 -16.31
N SER A 66 -3.09 3.49 -16.72
CA SER A 66 -3.76 2.54 -15.83
C SER A 66 -2.76 1.88 -14.87
N ASP A 67 -1.73 1.27 -15.41
CA ASP A 67 -0.77 0.51 -14.59
C ASP A 67 0.03 1.41 -13.65
N ALA A 68 0.43 2.60 -14.12
CA ALA A 68 1.10 3.60 -13.27
C ALA A 68 0.17 4.14 -12.16
N PHE A 69 -1.12 4.37 -12.46
CA PHE A 69 -2.11 4.78 -11.48
C PHE A 69 -2.39 3.69 -10.46
N ILE A 70 -2.57 2.43 -10.90
CA ILE A 70 -2.78 1.28 -10.01
C ILE A 70 -1.56 1.06 -9.11
N GLY A 71 -0.34 1.26 -9.61
CA GLY A 71 0.87 1.28 -8.80
C GLY A 71 0.82 2.34 -7.69
N GLY A 72 0.30 3.53 -8.01
CA GLY A 72 0.10 4.63 -7.05
C GLY A 72 -1.09 4.39 -6.10
N GLU A 73 -2.23 3.94 -6.60
CA GLU A 73 -3.39 3.55 -5.77
C GLU A 73 -3.01 2.47 -4.75
N THR A 74 -2.19 1.56 -5.17
CA THR A 74 -1.54 0.52 -4.39
C THR A 74 -0.84 1.10 -3.17
N GLY A 75 0.01 2.12 -3.37
CA GLY A 75 0.69 2.82 -2.29
C GLY A 75 -0.27 3.68 -1.44
N SER A 76 -1.28 4.33 -2.04
CA SER A 76 -2.25 5.16 -1.30
C SER A 76 -3.12 4.33 -0.36
N ASN A 77 -3.49 3.12 -0.77
CA ASN A 77 -4.24 2.20 0.07
C ASN A 77 -3.42 1.68 1.26
N LEU A 78 -2.08 1.69 1.17
CA LEU A 78 -1.18 1.44 2.29
C LEU A 78 -1.18 2.59 3.30
N GLY A 79 -1.41 3.82 2.84
CA GLY A 79 -1.53 5.00 3.72
C GLY A 79 -2.97 5.24 4.21
N MET A 80 -3.96 4.69 3.52
CA MET A 80 -5.39 4.81 3.87
C MET A 80 -5.93 3.46 4.31
N PHE A 81 -5.90 3.18 5.58
CA PHE A 81 -6.59 2.02 6.17
C PHE A 81 -8.10 2.31 6.29
N SER A 82 -8.77 2.53 5.20
CA SER A 82 -10.22 2.66 5.20
C SER A 82 -10.85 1.37 4.72
N SER A 83 -11.71 0.82 5.56
CA SER A 83 -12.57 -0.32 5.24
C SER A 83 -13.51 0.03 4.10
N VAL A 84 -13.31 -0.52 2.93
CA VAL A 84 -14.34 -0.57 1.90
C VAL A 84 -15.07 -1.89 2.06
N ALA A 85 -16.30 -1.82 2.58
CA ALA A 85 -17.20 -2.93 2.67
C ALA A 85 -17.65 -3.36 1.27
N ASP A 86 -17.53 -4.67 1.00
CA ASP A 86 -18.28 -5.47 0.05
C ASP A 86 -18.85 -4.78 -1.21
N ALA A 87 -18.07 -4.76 -2.28
CA ALA A 87 -18.64 -4.74 -3.61
C ALA A 87 -18.18 -5.98 -4.36
N GLN A 88 -19.00 -7.03 -4.36
CA GLN A 88 -18.85 -8.17 -5.25
C GLN A 88 -19.03 -7.69 -6.69
N SER A 89 -17.96 -7.48 -7.42
CA SER A 89 -18.01 -7.40 -8.88
C SER A 89 -17.19 -8.55 -9.46
N THR A 90 -17.82 -9.28 -10.35
CA THR A 90 -17.29 -10.45 -11.08
C THR A 90 -16.43 -10.05 -12.29
N ILE A 91 -15.65 -8.98 -12.19
CA ILE A 91 -14.71 -8.57 -13.24
C ILE A 91 -13.34 -9.10 -12.84
N GLU A 92 -12.58 -9.64 -13.80
CA GLU A 92 -11.18 -10.05 -13.63
C GLU A 92 -10.40 -8.87 -13.05
N ARG A 93 -10.18 -8.89 -11.73
CA ARG A 93 -9.49 -7.83 -11.02
C ARG A 93 -8.01 -8.14 -11.06
N LYS A 94 -7.21 -7.21 -11.59
CA LYS A 94 -5.80 -7.13 -11.19
C LYS A 94 -5.81 -7.07 -9.65
N ILE A 95 -5.05 -7.93 -8.98
CA ILE A 95 -4.97 -7.92 -7.51
C ILE A 95 -4.47 -6.53 -7.11
N LYS A 96 -5.29 -5.80 -6.40
CA LYS A 96 -4.89 -4.52 -5.85
C LYS A 96 -4.03 -4.81 -4.61
N LEU A 97 -2.92 -4.12 -4.44
CA LEU A 97 -2.08 -4.23 -3.23
C LEU A 97 -2.87 -3.92 -1.95
N TYR A 98 -3.95 -3.17 -2.07
CA TYR A 98 -4.98 -3.01 -1.05
C TYR A 98 -5.42 -4.33 -0.40
N GLU A 99 -5.60 -5.41 -1.18
CA GLU A 99 -5.96 -6.72 -0.65
C GLU A 99 -4.83 -7.29 0.23
N VAL A 100 -3.57 -7.06 -0.15
CA VAL A 100 -2.41 -7.45 0.66
C VAL A 100 -2.40 -6.72 1.99
N VAL A 101 -2.66 -5.41 1.96
CA VAL A 101 -2.69 -4.58 3.17
C VAL A 101 -3.84 -4.98 4.09
N GLN A 102 -5.03 -5.22 3.54
CA GLN A 102 -6.17 -5.74 4.33
C GLN A 102 -5.86 -7.07 5.00
N LEU A 103 -5.05 -7.91 4.35
CA LEU A 103 -4.66 -9.19 4.91
C LEU A 103 -3.63 -9.01 6.03
N PHE A 104 -2.66 -8.10 5.87
CA PHE A 104 -1.76 -7.70 6.96
C PHE A 104 -2.55 -7.11 8.12
N ASP A 105 -3.45 -6.19 7.83
CA ASP A 105 -4.31 -5.56 8.82
C ASP A 105 -5.18 -6.59 9.54
N GLY A 106 -5.84 -7.48 8.80
CA GLY A 106 -6.64 -8.58 9.35
C GLY A 106 -5.83 -9.53 10.24
N ALA A 107 -4.58 -9.81 9.90
CA ALA A 107 -3.68 -10.60 10.72
C ALA A 107 -3.24 -9.82 11.97
N LEU A 108 -2.85 -8.55 11.84
CA LEU A 108 -2.46 -7.69 12.96
C LEU A 108 -3.62 -7.46 13.94
N HIS A 109 -4.86 -7.33 13.47
CA HIS A 109 -6.05 -7.15 14.32
C HIS A 109 -6.39 -8.36 15.18
N LYS A 110 -5.95 -9.55 14.82
CA LYS A 110 -6.14 -10.77 15.62
C LYS A 110 -5.12 -10.89 16.75
N ILE A 111 -4.09 -10.03 16.77
CA ILE A 111 -3.10 -9.99 17.85
C ILE A 111 -3.74 -9.37 19.09
N ASP A 112 -3.85 -10.13 20.17
CA ASP A 112 -4.32 -9.62 21.47
C ASP A 112 -3.18 -8.94 22.24
N PHE A 113 -2.98 -7.66 22.01
CA PHE A 113 -2.02 -6.85 22.75
C PHE A 113 -2.48 -6.48 24.18
N SER A 114 -3.70 -6.86 24.60
CA SER A 114 -4.32 -6.40 25.86
C SER A 114 -3.82 -7.13 27.11
N ASN A 115 -3.15 -8.29 26.99
CA ASN A 115 -2.82 -9.17 28.10
C ASN A 115 -1.52 -8.82 28.87
N HIS A 116 -0.84 -7.72 28.55
CA HIS A 116 0.51 -7.44 29.04
C HIS A 116 0.62 -6.32 30.08
N ARG A 117 -0.41 -6.13 30.90
CA ARG A 117 -0.32 -5.21 32.04
C ARG A 117 0.38 -5.88 33.21
N GLY A 118 1.69 -5.69 33.36
CA GLY A 118 2.28 -6.02 34.65
C GLY A 118 3.80 -6.18 34.78
N ASP A 119 4.56 -6.36 33.74
CA ASP A 119 6.01 -6.54 33.85
C ASP A 119 6.82 -5.37 33.34
N LEU A 120 7.71 -4.88 34.22
CA LEU A 120 8.58 -3.71 34.04
C LEU A 120 9.79 -3.99 33.11
N LEU A 121 9.62 -4.71 32.02
CA LEU A 121 10.68 -4.97 31.05
C LEU A 121 10.60 -3.92 29.93
N ALA A 122 11.72 -3.31 29.60
CA ALA A 122 11.82 -2.27 28.57
C ALA A 122 11.57 -2.81 27.13
N VAL A 123 11.72 -4.10 26.92
CA VAL A 123 11.47 -4.79 25.64
C VAL A 123 10.65 -6.06 25.92
N LYS A 124 9.58 -6.22 25.15
CA LYS A 124 8.70 -7.41 25.19
C LYS A 124 8.68 -8.07 23.83
N THR A 125 8.65 -9.39 23.85
CA THR A 125 8.48 -10.19 22.64
C THR A 125 7.16 -10.93 22.71
N GLU A 126 6.36 -10.86 21.66
CA GLU A 126 5.12 -11.59 21.49
C GLU A 126 5.18 -12.45 20.23
N GLN A 127 4.63 -13.65 20.33
CA GLN A 127 4.54 -14.59 19.21
C GLN A 127 3.18 -15.27 19.24
N ASP A 128 2.51 -15.30 18.10
CA ASP A 128 1.25 -16.03 17.96
C ASP A 128 1.03 -16.48 16.52
N THR A 129 -0.02 -17.26 16.32
CA THR A 129 -0.44 -17.75 15.02
C THR A 129 -1.93 -17.51 14.84
N VAL A 130 -2.25 -16.82 13.76
CA VAL A 130 -3.62 -16.50 13.37
C VAL A 130 -4.05 -17.42 12.25
N ILE A 131 -5.23 -17.99 12.36
CA ILE A 131 -5.83 -18.83 11.31
C ILE A 131 -6.65 -17.93 10.39
N GLY A 132 -6.47 -18.11 9.07
CA GLY A 132 -7.25 -17.41 8.06
C GLY A 132 -8.72 -17.88 8.04
N ASP A 133 -9.61 -17.02 7.56
CA ASP A 133 -11.06 -17.26 7.59
C ASP A 133 -11.48 -18.46 6.72
N CYS A 134 -10.73 -18.77 5.66
CA CYS A 134 -10.94 -19.92 4.78
C CYS A 134 -9.80 -20.96 4.83
N GLY A 135 -8.85 -20.82 5.75
CA GLY A 135 -7.76 -21.76 5.96
C GLY A 135 -6.38 -21.10 5.99
N GLY A 136 -5.34 -21.93 6.10
CA GLY A 136 -3.97 -21.45 6.24
C GLY A 136 -3.72 -20.70 7.55
N SER A 137 -2.54 -20.09 7.68
CA SER A 137 -2.16 -19.38 8.90
C SER A 137 -1.16 -18.24 8.64
N ALA A 138 -1.17 -17.24 9.52
CA ALA A 138 -0.14 -16.23 9.62
C ALA A 138 0.48 -16.32 11.01
N SER A 139 1.80 -16.55 11.08
CA SER A 139 2.56 -16.56 12.32
C SER A 139 3.35 -15.27 12.43
N TYR A 140 3.37 -14.65 13.59
CA TYR A 140 4.12 -13.42 13.79
C TYR A 140 4.99 -13.48 15.05
N THR A 141 6.06 -12.70 15.02
CA THR A 141 6.88 -12.34 16.15
C THR A 141 7.03 -10.83 16.18
N VAL A 142 6.72 -10.19 17.31
CA VAL A 142 6.86 -8.74 17.50
C VAL A 142 7.68 -8.48 18.75
N GLU A 143 8.66 -7.60 18.62
CA GLU A 143 9.39 -7.01 19.74
C GLU A 143 9.00 -5.54 19.88
N MET A 144 8.60 -5.14 21.09
CA MET A 144 8.19 -3.78 21.39
C MET A 144 9.04 -3.20 22.53
N ASN A 145 9.46 -1.95 22.35
CA ASN A 145 10.12 -1.17 23.38
C ASN A 145 9.11 -0.21 24.03
N ASP A 146 8.68 -0.52 25.24
CA ASP A 146 7.69 0.25 25.99
C ASP A 146 8.16 1.66 26.39
N LEU A 147 9.49 1.95 26.34
CA LEU A 147 10.02 3.24 26.74
C LEU A 147 9.87 4.33 25.67
N ASN A 148 9.93 3.93 24.41
CA ASN A 148 9.92 4.86 23.29
C ASN A 148 8.88 4.53 22.23
N GLY A 149 8.08 3.48 22.44
CA GLY A 149 7.02 3.06 21.50
C GLY A 149 7.52 2.44 20.19
N THR A 150 8.82 2.12 20.08
CA THR A 150 9.33 1.45 18.88
C THR A 150 8.98 -0.03 18.90
N PHE A 151 8.69 -0.57 17.72
CA PHE A 151 8.45 -2.00 17.53
C PHE A 151 9.13 -2.50 16.26
N THR A 152 9.42 -3.79 16.24
CA THR A 152 9.88 -4.53 15.07
C THR A 152 9.27 -5.91 15.06
N GLY A 153 9.02 -6.47 13.90
CA GLY A 153 8.40 -7.78 13.80
C GLY A 153 8.61 -8.46 12.46
N LEU A 154 8.28 -9.74 12.47
CA LEU A 154 8.27 -10.60 11.29
C LEU A 154 6.92 -11.31 11.24
N MET A 155 6.32 -11.37 10.05
CA MET A 155 5.12 -12.12 9.77
C MET A 155 5.38 -13.12 8.65
N THR A 156 4.98 -14.37 8.88
CA THR A 156 5.09 -15.44 7.89
C THR A 156 3.71 -15.97 7.58
N PHE A 157 3.33 -15.89 6.33
CA PHE A 157 2.07 -16.40 5.80
C PHE A 157 2.26 -17.78 5.21
N ASN A 158 1.37 -18.70 5.57
CA ASN A 158 1.38 -20.07 5.12
C ASN A 158 -0.01 -20.42 4.57
N ASP A 159 -0.21 -20.12 3.28
CA ASP A 159 -1.49 -20.19 2.59
C ASP A 159 -2.63 -19.50 3.36
N TYR A 160 -2.30 -18.40 4.04
CA TYR A 160 -3.27 -17.63 4.80
C TYR A 160 -4.36 -17.13 3.89
N CYS A 161 -5.59 -17.52 4.17
CA CYS A 161 -6.75 -17.24 3.33
C CYS A 161 -7.72 -16.28 4.02
N ASN A 162 -8.05 -15.19 3.32
CA ASN A 162 -9.11 -14.26 3.71
C ASN A 162 -10.02 -14.01 2.50
N GLY A 163 -11.32 -14.30 2.64
CA GLY A 163 -12.23 -14.28 1.49
C GLY A 163 -11.79 -15.26 0.40
N ASN A 164 -11.39 -14.79 -0.76
CA ASN A 164 -10.93 -15.59 -1.89
C ASN A 164 -9.42 -15.43 -2.19
N THR A 165 -8.69 -14.71 -1.35
CA THR A 165 -7.28 -14.42 -1.56
C THR A 165 -6.41 -15.25 -0.63
N PHE A 166 -5.41 -15.91 -1.18
CA PHE A 166 -4.42 -16.69 -0.47
C PHE A 166 -3.08 -15.96 -0.49
N ILE A 167 -2.40 -15.95 0.67
CA ILE A 167 -1.08 -15.35 0.82
C ILE A 167 -0.11 -16.40 1.35
N SER A 168 1.09 -16.42 0.75
CA SER A 168 2.23 -17.18 1.25
C SER A 168 3.49 -16.33 1.11
N GLY A 169 4.39 -16.40 2.09
CA GLY A 169 5.64 -15.63 2.10
C GLY A 169 5.88 -14.95 3.43
N THR A 170 6.80 -14.01 3.43
CA THR A 170 7.27 -13.36 4.66
C THR A 170 7.31 -11.85 4.48
N ALA A 171 6.98 -11.10 5.53
CA ALA A 171 7.18 -9.66 5.59
C ALA A 171 7.73 -9.24 6.94
N GLY A 172 8.76 -8.40 6.90
CA GLY A 172 9.29 -7.69 8.06
C GLY A 172 8.57 -6.35 8.23
N PHE A 173 8.40 -5.91 9.47
CA PHE A 173 7.86 -4.59 9.74
C PHE A 173 8.52 -3.94 10.96
N TYR A 174 8.61 -2.63 10.96
CA TYR A 174 9.06 -1.87 12.11
C TYR A 174 8.43 -0.48 12.10
N GLY A 175 8.36 0.13 13.27
CA GLY A 175 7.75 1.45 13.38
C GLY A 175 7.85 2.04 14.77
N GLN A 176 7.11 3.11 14.95
CA GLN A 176 6.95 3.77 16.24
C GLN A 176 5.52 4.28 16.42
N VAL A 177 5.02 4.13 17.61
CA VAL A 177 3.76 4.73 18.07
C VAL A 177 4.05 5.87 19.06
N THR A 178 3.06 6.74 19.27
CA THR A 178 3.12 7.76 20.34
C THR A 178 3.25 7.09 21.71
N VAL A 179 3.74 7.81 22.73
CA VAL A 179 3.94 7.28 24.10
C VAL A 179 2.64 6.77 24.73
N ASP A 180 1.50 7.35 24.38
CA ASP A 180 0.17 6.87 24.77
C ASP A 180 -0.35 5.77 23.84
N ALA A 181 0.46 5.40 22.84
CA ALA A 181 0.21 4.43 21.79
C ALA A 181 -1.13 4.62 21.07
N SER A 182 -1.62 5.86 21.04
CA SER A 182 -2.86 6.19 20.36
C SER A 182 -2.70 6.36 18.85
N GLU A 183 -1.46 6.56 18.34
CA GLU A 183 -1.20 6.85 16.94
C GLU A 183 0.16 6.33 16.49
N PHE A 184 0.26 5.89 15.22
CA PHE A 184 1.54 5.66 14.57
C PHE A 184 2.21 7.01 14.30
N LEU A 185 3.52 7.05 14.51
CA LEU A 185 4.39 8.13 14.03
C LEU A 185 4.99 7.76 12.68
N TYR A 186 5.44 6.52 12.56
CA TYR A 186 5.86 5.95 11.28
C TYR A 186 5.70 4.43 11.30
N PHE A 187 5.58 3.85 10.11
CA PHE A 187 5.49 2.41 9.87
C PHE A 187 6.26 2.04 8.60
N ASN A 188 7.04 0.98 8.66
CA ASN A 188 7.79 0.45 7.53
C ASN A 188 7.46 -1.03 7.37
N LEU A 189 7.27 -1.45 6.12
CA LEU A 189 6.99 -2.81 5.71
C LEU A 189 8.01 -3.22 4.66
N SER A 190 8.70 -4.34 4.88
CA SER A 190 9.58 -4.97 3.91
C SER A 190 8.97 -6.31 3.52
N ILE A 191 8.64 -6.45 2.26
CA ILE A 191 7.98 -7.61 1.67
C ILE A 191 9.04 -8.45 0.97
N ASP A 192 9.18 -9.71 1.37
CA ASP A 192 10.11 -10.66 0.76
C ASP A 192 9.33 -11.76 0.05
N MET A 193 9.20 -11.65 -1.26
CA MET A 193 8.60 -12.65 -2.16
C MET A 193 7.23 -13.15 -1.70
N ILE A 194 6.31 -12.25 -1.37
CA ILE A 194 4.94 -12.64 -1.05
C ILE A 194 4.20 -13.11 -2.32
N ASN A 195 3.69 -14.33 -2.26
CA ASN A 195 2.80 -14.87 -3.28
C ASN A 195 1.35 -14.59 -2.91
N LEU A 196 0.62 -14.00 -3.84
CA LEU A 196 -0.80 -13.73 -3.75
C LEU A 196 -1.53 -14.51 -4.82
N THR A 197 -2.61 -15.17 -4.45
CA THR A 197 -3.48 -15.86 -5.42
C THR A 197 -4.93 -15.51 -5.10
N SER A 198 -5.66 -15.00 -6.09
CA SER A 198 -7.09 -14.72 -5.98
C SER A 198 -7.77 -15.17 -7.26
N GLY A 199 -8.64 -16.19 -7.17
CA GLY A 199 -9.21 -16.84 -8.34
C GLY A 199 -8.11 -17.44 -9.23
N ASP A 200 -8.13 -17.07 -10.52
CA ASP A 200 -7.15 -17.51 -11.52
C ASP A 200 -5.92 -16.57 -11.63
N GLN A 201 -5.88 -15.51 -10.84
CA GLN A 201 -4.77 -14.54 -10.84
C GLN A 201 -3.77 -14.87 -9.74
N SER A 202 -2.50 -14.74 -10.08
CA SER A 202 -1.39 -14.95 -9.14
C SER A 202 -0.33 -13.88 -9.34
N TYR A 203 0.16 -13.32 -8.23
CA TYR A 203 1.20 -12.31 -8.22
C TYR A 203 2.27 -12.68 -7.22
N VAL A 204 3.50 -12.28 -7.52
CA VAL A 204 4.59 -12.26 -6.55
C VAL A 204 4.99 -10.81 -6.32
N ILE A 205 5.04 -10.40 -5.06
CA ILE A 205 5.37 -9.03 -4.65
C ILE A 205 6.64 -9.05 -3.82
N ASP A 206 7.51 -8.08 -4.08
CA ASP A 206 8.79 -7.90 -3.40
C ASP A 206 9.13 -6.41 -3.34
N GLY A 207 9.49 -5.88 -2.16
CA GLY A 207 9.83 -4.47 -2.01
C GLY A 207 9.51 -3.88 -0.65
N ASP A 208 9.59 -2.56 -0.59
CA ASP A 208 9.48 -1.80 0.65
C ASP A 208 8.40 -0.73 0.56
N VAL A 209 7.74 -0.51 1.70
CA VAL A 209 6.80 0.58 1.91
C VAL A 209 7.12 1.28 3.21
N SER A 210 7.18 2.60 3.19
CA SER A 210 7.38 3.43 4.37
C SER A 210 6.26 4.45 4.48
N VAL A 211 5.71 4.64 5.66
CA VAL A 211 4.64 5.61 5.94
C VAL A 211 5.04 6.48 7.12
N ASP A 212 5.09 7.79 6.90
CA ASP A 212 5.22 8.80 7.94
C ASP A 212 3.87 9.48 8.17
N VAL A 213 3.44 9.54 9.43
CA VAL A 213 2.13 10.09 9.80
C VAL A 213 2.30 11.46 10.44
N GLU A 214 1.93 12.51 9.71
CA GLU A 214 1.90 13.90 10.16
C GLU A 214 0.47 14.46 9.97
N ARG A 215 -0.39 14.32 10.96
CA ARG A 215 -1.79 14.77 10.82
C ARG A 215 -1.91 16.27 10.52
N PRO A 216 -2.81 16.67 9.58
CA PRO A 216 -3.87 15.89 8.92
C PRO A 216 -3.43 15.15 7.65
N SER A 217 -2.14 15.04 7.38
CA SER A 217 -1.61 14.34 6.22
C SER A 217 -0.70 13.19 6.63
N SER A 218 -0.48 12.26 5.72
CA SER A 218 0.56 11.25 5.81
C SER A 218 1.33 11.18 4.50
N THR A 219 2.57 10.74 4.57
CA THR A 219 3.39 10.51 3.38
C THR A 219 3.79 9.05 3.34
N ALA A 220 3.49 8.39 2.24
CA ALA A 220 3.95 7.03 1.97
C ALA A 220 4.99 7.03 0.84
N THR A 221 6.02 6.21 0.98
CA THR A 221 6.98 5.92 -0.08
C THR A 221 6.92 4.44 -0.42
N VAL A 222 6.96 4.10 -1.71
CA VAL A 222 6.85 2.73 -2.20
C VAL A 222 7.93 2.46 -3.22
N ASP A 223 8.68 1.38 -3.03
CA ASP A 223 9.58 0.79 -4.02
C ASP A 223 9.26 -0.71 -4.09
N MET A 224 8.64 -1.15 -5.18
CA MET A 224 8.07 -2.48 -5.24
C MET A 224 8.10 -3.10 -6.62
N LEU A 225 8.50 -4.34 -6.67
CA LEU A 225 8.41 -5.22 -7.84
C LEU A 225 7.15 -6.09 -7.73
N MET A 226 6.42 -6.21 -8.81
CA MET A 226 5.23 -7.06 -8.93
C MET A 226 5.39 -7.95 -10.15
N LYS A 227 5.37 -9.25 -9.95
CA LYS A 227 5.36 -10.23 -11.03
C LYS A 227 3.98 -10.82 -11.17
N ASP A 228 3.39 -10.71 -12.34
CA ASP A 228 2.07 -11.27 -12.65
C ASP A 228 2.10 -12.75 -13.04
N SER A 229 0.93 -13.32 -13.34
CA SER A 229 0.77 -14.70 -13.76
C SER A 229 1.38 -15.01 -15.14
N SER A 230 1.62 -14.00 -15.98
CA SER A 230 2.30 -14.15 -17.27
C SER A 230 3.82 -14.27 -17.09
N GLY A 231 4.33 -13.89 -15.93
CA GLY A 231 5.75 -13.81 -15.59
C GLY A 231 6.36 -12.44 -15.88
N GLU A 232 5.57 -11.46 -16.29
CA GLU A 232 6.01 -10.08 -16.47
C GLU A 232 6.23 -9.41 -15.11
N VAL A 233 7.29 -8.60 -15.02
CA VAL A 233 7.66 -7.89 -13.80
C VAL A 233 7.50 -6.39 -14.03
N PHE A 234 6.63 -5.79 -13.24
CA PHE A 234 6.43 -4.34 -13.16
C PHE A 234 7.22 -3.78 -11.98
N TRP A 235 7.63 -2.52 -12.04
CA TRP A 235 8.35 -1.88 -10.96
C TRP A 235 7.78 -0.48 -10.67
N VAL A 236 7.21 -0.35 -9.49
CA VAL A 236 6.83 0.92 -8.86
C VAL A 236 8.07 1.43 -8.12
N LYS A 237 8.70 2.48 -8.61
CA LYS A 237 9.97 2.96 -8.09
C LYS A 237 9.87 4.38 -7.54
N ASP A 238 10.36 4.55 -6.30
CA ASP A 238 10.44 5.85 -5.64
C ASP A 238 9.08 6.59 -5.64
N TYR A 239 7.95 5.85 -5.57
CA TYR A 239 6.64 6.49 -5.46
C TYR A 239 6.54 7.19 -4.11
N THR A 240 6.14 8.44 -4.18
CA THR A 240 5.79 9.25 -3.01
C THR A 240 4.33 9.64 -3.12
N LEU A 241 3.59 9.31 -2.09
CA LEU A 241 2.17 9.63 -1.96
C LEU A 241 1.99 10.54 -0.76
N THR A 242 1.39 11.71 -0.99
CA THR A 242 0.93 12.57 0.11
C THR A 242 -0.57 12.44 0.20
N ILE A 243 -1.05 11.99 1.34
CA ILE A 243 -2.44 11.67 1.60
C ILE A 243 -2.98 12.68 2.60
N PHE A 244 -4.02 13.39 2.21
CA PHE A 244 -4.71 14.34 3.07
C PHE A 244 -6.13 13.84 3.37
N GLU A 245 -6.43 13.68 4.66
CA GLU A 245 -7.74 13.23 5.13
C GLU A 245 -8.68 14.43 5.35
N GLY A 246 -9.71 14.54 4.51
CA GLY A 246 -10.83 15.47 4.69
C GLY A 246 -11.92 14.88 5.58
N VAL A 247 -13.07 15.56 5.66
CA VAL A 247 -14.20 15.13 6.49
C VAL A 247 -14.92 13.90 5.91
N ASP A 248 -15.05 13.85 4.58
CA ASP A 248 -15.80 12.82 3.84
C ASP A 248 -15.06 12.33 2.59
N TYR A 249 -13.80 12.72 2.44
CA TYR A 249 -12.95 12.36 1.30
C TYR A 249 -11.49 12.25 1.71
N THR A 250 -10.71 11.65 0.81
CA THR A 250 -9.26 11.70 0.84
C THR A 250 -8.77 12.34 -0.45
N ASP A 251 -7.80 13.26 -0.34
CA ASP A 251 -7.01 13.78 -1.45
C ASP A 251 -5.64 13.10 -1.47
N VAL A 252 -5.21 12.66 -2.65
CA VAL A 252 -3.93 11.97 -2.84
C VAL A 252 -3.13 12.66 -3.92
N ASP A 253 -1.91 13.07 -3.58
CA ASP A 253 -0.88 13.46 -4.53
C ASP A 253 0.09 12.29 -4.73
N ILE A 254 0.40 11.95 -5.97
CA ILE A 254 1.26 10.83 -6.34
C ILE A 254 2.38 11.34 -7.24
N SER A 255 3.60 10.92 -6.97
CA SER A 255 4.75 11.11 -7.84
C SER A 255 5.69 9.93 -7.77
N GLY A 256 6.46 9.68 -8.82
CA GLY A 256 7.42 8.59 -8.87
C GLY A 256 7.65 8.07 -10.28
N ARG A 257 8.26 6.90 -10.40
CA ARG A 257 8.57 6.27 -11.67
C ARG A 257 7.97 4.87 -11.75
N PHE A 258 7.21 4.61 -12.81
CA PHE A 258 6.67 3.30 -13.12
C PHE A 258 7.40 2.67 -14.29
N TYR A 259 7.83 1.43 -14.13
CA TYR A 259 8.46 0.65 -15.19
C TYR A 259 7.51 -0.45 -15.67
N HIS A 260 7.11 -0.32 -16.94
CA HIS A 260 6.36 -1.37 -17.64
C HIS A 260 7.34 -2.29 -18.37
N PRO A 261 7.20 -3.64 -18.26
CA PRO A 261 8.17 -4.58 -18.82
C PRO A 261 8.38 -4.42 -20.32
N THR A 262 7.35 -4.08 -21.06
CA THR A 262 7.36 -4.00 -22.54
C THR A 262 7.72 -2.61 -23.05
N TYR A 263 7.15 -1.55 -22.43
CA TYR A 263 7.23 -0.18 -22.97
C TYR A 263 8.39 0.63 -22.40
N GLY A 264 8.89 0.29 -21.21
CA GLY A 264 9.87 1.08 -20.50
C GLY A 264 9.24 1.92 -19.38
N TYR A 265 9.92 2.96 -18.92
CA TYR A 265 9.43 3.73 -17.79
C TYR A 265 8.70 5.01 -18.18
N VAL A 266 7.80 5.42 -17.29
CA VAL A 266 7.18 6.74 -17.29
C VAL A 266 7.36 7.38 -15.91
N ASP A 267 7.52 8.71 -15.89
CA ASP A 267 7.50 9.51 -14.66
C ASP A 267 6.07 9.99 -14.41
N LEU A 268 5.52 9.65 -13.25
CA LEU A 268 4.17 9.98 -12.82
C LEU A 268 4.18 11.20 -11.90
N SER A 269 3.23 12.10 -12.07
CA SER A 269 2.98 13.20 -11.14
C SER A 269 1.51 13.61 -11.14
N THR A 270 1.01 14.02 -9.99
CA THR A 270 -0.31 14.62 -9.83
C THR A 270 -0.29 16.07 -10.30
N ILE A 271 -1.24 16.45 -11.14
CA ILE A 271 -1.50 17.84 -11.55
C ILE A 271 -2.57 18.47 -10.65
N LEU A 272 -3.62 17.71 -10.38
CA LEU A 272 -4.67 18.06 -9.43
C LEU A 272 -4.85 16.88 -8.47
N PRO A 273 -4.87 17.08 -7.15
CA PRO A 273 -5.04 15.99 -6.18
C PRO A 273 -6.19 15.07 -6.56
N VAL A 274 -5.93 13.78 -6.48
CA VAL A 274 -6.93 12.75 -6.76
C VAL A 274 -7.83 12.60 -5.55
N ARG A 275 -9.12 12.94 -5.72
CA ARG A 275 -10.10 12.90 -4.64
C ARG A 275 -10.98 11.67 -4.71
N ILE A 276 -11.00 10.93 -3.59
CA ILE A 276 -11.82 9.74 -3.39
C ILE A 276 -12.75 10.01 -2.19
N PHE A 277 -14.06 10.00 -2.38
CA PHE A 277 -14.99 10.07 -1.26
C PHE A 277 -15.05 8.72 -0.55
N TYR A 278 -15.21 8.71 0.78
CA TYR A 278 -15.23 7.48 1.58
C TYR A 278 -16.33 6.47 1.21
N ILE A 279 -17.37 6.94 0.49
CA ILE A 279 -18.46 6.10 0.01
C ILE A 279 -18.26 5.61 -1.43
N ASP A 280 -17.21 6.09 -2.11
CA ASP A 280 -16.93 5.78 -3.51
C ASP A 280 -15.71 4.84 -3.60
N GLN A 281 -15.72 3.96 -4.58
CA GLN A 281 -14.61 3.04 -4.83
C GLN A 281 -13.50 3.70 -5.67
N TRP A 282 -13.84 4.68 -6.48
CA TRP A 282 -12.97 5.29 -7.48
C TRP A 282 -12.93 6.80 -7.33
N PRO A 283 -11.87 7.44 -7.85
CA PRO A 283 -11.76 8.89 -7.84
C PRO A 283 -12.95 9.57 -8.54
N SER A 284 -13.45 10.63 -7.91
CA SER A 284 -14.49 11.48 -8.51
C SER A 284 -13.94 12.78 -9.09
N PHE A 285 -12.67 13.08 -8.82
CA PHE A 285 -11.98 14.29 -9.24
C PHE A 285 -10.46 14.05 -9.20
N GLY A 286 -9.73 14.78 -10.01
CA GLY A 286 -8.27 14.77 -10.00
C GLY A 286 -7.68 14.57 -11.39
N GLU A 287 -6.38 14.83 -11.49
CA GLU A 287 -5.64 14.75 -12.73
C GLU A 287 -4.22 14.26 -12.47
N LEU A 288 -3.85 13.16 -13.11
CA LEU A 288 -2.49 12.62 -13.12
C LEU A 288 -1.86 12.81 -14.50
N GLN A 289 -0.56 13.01 -14.53
CA GLN A 289 0.23 13.05 -15.76
C GLN A 289 1.32 12.01 -15.70
N ILE A 290 1.48 11.27 -16.77
CA ILE A 290 2.68 10.46 -17.04
C ILE A 290 3.49 11.11 -18.17
N VAL A 291 4.81 11.07 -18.04
CA VAL A 291 5.76 11.63 -19.00
C VAL A 291 6.72 10.54 -19.43
N GLY A 292 6.87 10.37 -20.73
CA GLY A 292 7.76 9.41 -21.36
C GLY A 292 8.90 10.07 -22.15
N GLU A 293 9.40 9.35 -23.15
CA GLU A 293 10.50 9.78 -24.01
C GLU A 293 10.12 11.00 -24.85
N ASP A 294 11.10 11.86 -25.15
CA ASP A 294 10.97 13.06 -25.98
C ASP A 294 9.83 14.01 -25.57
N GLY A 295 9.41 13.97 -24.30
CA GLY A 295 8.35 14.81 -23.78
C GLY A 295 6.94 14.34 -24.14
N THR A 296 6.78 13.16 -24.74
CA THR A 296 5.48 12.50 -24.90
C THR A 296 4.82 12.31 -23.54
N LYS A 297 3.51 12.50 -23.43
CA LYS A 297 2.81 12.41 -22.15
C LYS A 297 1.36 12.02 -22.31
N ALA A 298 0.82 11.47 -21.26
CA ALA A 298 -0.61 11.28 -21.13
C ALA A 298 -1.10 11.88 -19.82
N ARG A 299 -2.37 12.30 -19.81
CA ARG A 299 -3.11 12.73 -18.62
C ARG A 299 -4.29 11.82 -18.40
N LEU A 300 -4.42 11.35 -17.18
CA LEU A 300 -5.58 10.64 -16.69
C LEU A 300 -6.45 11.61 -15.90
N LEU A 301 -7.66 11.87 -16.38
CA LEU A 301 -8.62 12.76 -15.75
C LEU A 301 -9.74 11.93 -15.11
N ALA A 302 -9.99 12.12 -13.83
CA ALA A 302 -11.21 11.64 -13.19
C ALA A 302 -12.38 12.54 -13.62
N ILE A 303 -13.32 12.01 -14.38
CA ILE A 303 -14.54 12.72 -14.82
C ILE A 303 -15.59 12.67 -13.70
N ASP A 304 -15.83 11.49 -13.17
CA ASP A 304 -16.62 11.22 -11.98
C ASP A 304 -16.24 9.86 -11.40
N LYS A 305 -16.91 9.41 -10.37
CA LYS A 305 -16.65 8.13 -9.69
C LYS A 305 -16.81 6.87 -10.55
N ASN A 306 -17.36 6.98 -11.76
CA ASN A 306 -17.57 5.86 -12.66
C ASN A 306 -16.69 5.96 -13.91
N LEU A 307 -16.24 7.16 -14.27
CA LEU A 307 -15.63 7.44 -15.56
C LEU A 307 -14.32 8.22 -15.42
N CYS A 308 -13.35 7.84 -16.23
CA CYS A 308 -12.12 8.59 -16.46
C CYS A 308 -11.89 8.80 -17.96
N ARG A 309 -10.90 9.61 -18.30
CA ARG A 309 -10.51 9.92 -19.66
C ARG A 309 -9.00 10.11 -19.76
N ILE A 310 -8.43 9.75 -20.90
CA ILE A 310 -7.01 9.91 -21.17
C ILE A 310 -6.81 10.85 -22.34
N MET A 311 -5.98 11.86 -22.13
CA MET A 311 -5.51 12.79 -23.16
C MET A 311 -4.03 12.53 -23.40
N VAL A 312 -3.60 12.51 -24.69
CA VAL A 312 -2.23 12.15 -25.06
C VAL A 312 -1.61 13.23 -25.93
N ASP A 313 -0.41 13.63 -25.56
CA ASP A 313 0.51 14.42 -26.39
C ASP A 313 1.55 13.43 -26.97
N THR A 314 1.29 12.97 -28.18
CA THR A 314 2.09 11.89 -28.79
C THR A 314 3.41 12.37 -29.41
N ASN A 315 3.60 13.69 -29.55
CA ASN A 315 4.77 14.28 -30.17
C ASN A 315 5.62 15.19 -29.25
N GLY A 316 5.18 15.33 -27.99
CA GLY A 316 5.90 16.10 -26.97
C GLY A 316 5.90 17.61 -27.15
N ASP A 317 5.00 18.17 -27.99
CA ASP A 317 4.94 19.63 -28.25
C ASP A 317 4.12 20.40 -27.20
N GLY A 318 3.53 19.70 -26.23
CA GLY A 318 2.70 20.26 -25.19
C GLY A 318 1.21 20.34 -25.55
N THR A 319 0.83 19.90 -26.77
CA THR A 319 -0.56 19.87 -27.22
C THR A 319 -1.10 18.45 -27.20
N TYR A 320 -2.19 18.23 -26.48
CA TYR A 320 -2.86 16.92 -26.46
C TYR A 320 -3.61 16.72 -27.78
N ASN A 321 -3.03 15.88 -28.64
CA ASN A 321 -3.50 15.64 -30.02
C ASN A 321 -4.32 14.35 -30.18
N PHE A 322 -4.47 13.58 -29.10
CA PHE A 322 -5.33 12.40 -29.01
C PHE A 322 -6.09 12.42 -27.69
N GLU A 323 -7.31 11.90 -27.69
CA GLU A 323 -8.17 11.79 -26.52
C GLU A 323 -9.00 10.51 -26.66
N THR A 324 -9.14 9.74 -25.59
CA THR A 324 -10.04 8.58 -25.57
C THR A 324 -11.49 9.02 -25.37
N ASP A 325 -12.43 8.15 -25.72
CA ASP A 325 -13.77 8.23 -25.13
C ASP A 325 -13.69 8.07 -23.60
N ASP A 326 -14.78 8.36 -22.91
CA ASP A 326 -14.86 8.11 -21.47
C ASP A 326 -14.75 6.61 -21.21
N ILE A 327 -13.83 6.23 -20.33
CA ILE A 327 -13.53 4.86 -19.94
C ILE A 327 -14.13 4.63 -18.55
N SER A 328 -14.79 3.49 -18.36
CA SER A 328 -15.24 3.10 -17.03
C SER A 328 -14.03 2.78 -16.14
N TRP A 329 -14.01 3.27 -14.90
CA TRP A 329 -13.00 2.89 -13.93
C TRP A 329 -12.94 1.37 -13.70
N SER A 330 -14.05 0.65 -13.94
CA SER A 330 -14.06 -0.81 -13.84
C SER A 330 -13.31 -1.52 -14.95
N ASP A 331 -13.05 -0.83 -16.07
CA ASP A 331 -12.32 -1.33 -17.22
C ASP A 331 -10.83 -0.92 -17.21
N PHE A 332 -10.45 -0.24 -16.14
CA PHE A 332 -9.11 0.32 -15.91
C PHE A 332 -8.16 -0.64 -15.22
#